data_d1b97de91749de6684a26d39ae9cb9be
#
_entry.id   d1b97de91749de6684a26d39ae9cb9be
#
_cell.length_a   1.000
_cell.length_b   1.000
_cell.length_c   1.000
_cell.angle_alpha   90.00
_cell.angle_beta   90.00
_cell.angle_gamma   90.00
#
_symmetry.space_group_name_H-M   'P 1'
#
loop_
_entity.id
_entity.type
_entity.pdbx_description
1 polymer ?
#
loop_
_entity_poly.entity_id
_entity_poly.type
_entity_poly.pdbx_seq_one_letter_code
_entity_poly.pdbx_strand_id
1 'polypeptide(L)'
;MKKRWLCMFMASAVAASMLTGCGGSSKSEATNGEVNVFVWTEYVPESVFDAFEEETGIKVNVSTYSSNEDMLSKVKSESEGTYDIVLPSDYMIELMIAQDMLEELDKEALTNLSNINDVYLDPSYDPGNVYTVPYQGGVAAIAVNTSKVDKELTSYDDLFDPDLAGQLVVLDDYRAVIGMTARSMGYSMNETDPAVLSEIEEKLLTLKNNIALFDSDSPKSAMISGDCSVGMIWSAEIALSMEENPDIEVVYPEEGPYVFMDNWAILKGSKNYDNAMTFINYMLEPDTAVKVSEEFPYLCPNKAAVEQMGTDYSENIAKNPPAEVIASGEYVENLDNDTLEIYNEMWTKLKE
;
A
#
# COMPACT_ATOMS: atom_id res chain seq x y z
N MET A 1 54.79 -37.32 45.83
CA MET A 1 54.68 -38.31 46.94
C MET A 1 53.21 -38.47 47.31
N LYS A 2 52.63 -39.60 46.95
CA LYS A 2 51.94 -40.55 47.86
C LYS A 2 50.73 -39.92 48.59
N LYS A 3 49.54 -40.36 48.62
CA LYS A 3 48.84 -41.69 48.45
C LYS A 3 47.35 -41.33 48.54
N ARG A 4 46.42 -41.74 47.70
CA ARG A 4 45.69 -43.01 47.65
C ARG A 4 44.78 -43.32 48.86
N TRP A 5 43.56 -43.71 48.50
CA TRP A 5 42.57 -44.65 49.09
C TRP A 5 41.38 -43.97 49.78
N LEU A 6 40.21 -44.47 49.72
CA LEU A 6 39.41 -45.49 49.05
C LEU A 6 38.17 -45.72 49.92
N CYS A 7 37.04 -46.01 49.34
CA CYS A 7 35.90 -46.80 49.82
C CYS A 7 35.01 -46.19 50.93
N MET A 8 33.81 -46.45 51.07
CA MET A 8 32.81 -47.34 50.45
C MET A 8 31.47 -47.14 51.19
N PHE A 9 30.37 -47.26 50.45
CA PHE A 9 29.01 -47.69 50.87
C PHE A 9 28.39 -47.22 52.20
N MET A 10 27.19 -46.62 52.13
CA MET A 10 25.99 -47.33 52.56
C MET A 10 24.70 -46.58 52.21
N ALA A 11 23.77 -47.39 51.84
CA ALA A 11 22.44 -47.07 51.35
C ALA A 11 21.47 -46.67 52.48
N SER A 12 20.34 -46.17 51.99
CA SER A 12 18.99 -46.23 52.57
C SER A 12 18.45 -45.01 53.30
N ALA A 13 17.44 -44.48 52.78
CA ALA A 13 16.05 -44.40 53.21
C ALA A 13 15.36 -43.07 52.83
N VAL A 14 14.45 -43.21 51.90
CA VAL A 14 13.11 -42.60 51.82
C VAL A 14 12.81 -41.51 52.85
N ALA A 15 12.60 -40.27 52.30
CA ALA A 15 11.62 -39.35 52.85
C ALA A 15 11.00 -38.57 51.70
N ALA A 16 9.75 -38.85 51.41
CA ALA A 16 8.88 -38.10 50.54
C ALA A 16 8.67 -36.71 51.15
N SER A 17 9.15 -35.68 50.47
CA SER A 17 8.75 -34.30 50.71
C SER A 17 8.10 -33.80 49.44
N MET A 18 6.80 -33.61 49.52
CA MET A 18 6.00 -32.86 48.53
C MET A 18 6.54 -31.42 48.45
N LEU A 19 7.28 -31.14 47.41
CA LEU A 19 7.51 -29.77 46.95
C LEU A 19 6.42 -29.48 45.92
N THR A 20 5.40 -28.75 46.37
CA THR A 20 4.49 -27.99 45.51
C THR A 20 5.34 -26.94 44.83
N GLY A 21 5.92 -27.31 43.69
CA GLY A 21 6.44 -26.36 42.75
C GLY A 21 5.25 -25.68 42.06
N CYS A 22 5.02 -24.42 42.37
CA CYS A 22 4.30 -23.52 41.46
C CYS A 22 5.12 -23.44 40.16
N GLY A 23 4.88 -24.38 39.27
CA GLY A 23 5.20 -24.24 37.88
C GLY A 23 4.17 -23.26 37.31
N GLY A 24 4.57 -22.01 37.05
CA GLY A 24 3.85 -21.16 36.14
C GLY A 24 3.79 -21.88 34.79
N SER A 25 2.66 -22.50 34.50
CA SER A 25 2.31 -22.86 33.14
C SER A 25 2.22 -21.54 32.39
N SER A 26 3.25 -21.21 31.64
CA SER A 26 3.01 -20.48 30.42
C SER A 26 2.06 -21.35 29.61
N LYS A 27 0.77 -21.02 29.60
CA LYS A 27 -0.12 -21.48 28.58
C LYS A 27 0.54 -21.05 27.27
N SER A 28 1.10 -21.96 26.50
CA SER A 28 1.18 -21.75 25.07
C SER A 28 -0.28 -21.64 24.66
N GLU A 29 -0.72 -20.44 24.35
CA GLU A 29 -1.99 -20.26 23.68
C GLU A 29 -1.90 -21.11 22.42
N ALA A 30 -2.87 -22.00 22.26
CA ALA A 30 -2.94 -22.82 21.06
C ALA A 30 -3.25 -21.84 19.93
N THR A 31 -2.28 -21.57 19.08
CA THR A 31 -2.49 -20.73 17.90
C THR A 31 -3.32 -21.53 16.89
N ASN A 32 -4.30 -20.87 16.29
CA ASN A 32 -5.12 -21.44 15.21
C ASN A 32 -4.36 -21.46 13.87
N GLY A 33 -3.04 -21.52 13.92
CA GLY A 33 -2.15 -21.45 12.74
C GLY A 33 -1.60 -20.06 12.50
N GLU A 34 -1.23 -19.79 11.28
CA GLU A 34 -0.62 -18.52 10.86
C GLU A 34 -1.13 -18.08 9.50
N VAL A 35 -0.88 -16.82 9.16
CA VAL A 35 -1.03 -16.24 7.83
C VAL A 35 0.17 -15.34 7.53
N ASN A 36 0.73 -15.45 6.33
CA ASN A 36 1.90 -14.69 5.88
C ASN A 36 1.42 -13.58 4.93
N VAL A 37 1.47 -12.34 5.41
CA VAL A 37 0.90 -11.17 4.72
C VAL A 37 2.05 -10.33 4.15
N PHE A 38 2.02 -10.04 2.86
CA PHE A 38 3.02 -9.22 2.18
C PHE A 38 2.33 -7.98 1.61
N VAL A 39 2.57 -6.82 2.24
CA VAL A 39 1.83 -5.58 2.03
C VAL A 39 2.75 -4.38 1.82
N TRP A 40 2.17 -3.26 1.43
CA TRP A 40 2.88 -1.99 1.33
C TRP A 40 3.42 -1.53 2.69
N THR A 41 4.56 -0.85 2.66
CA THR A 41 5.09 -0.15 3.82
C THR A 41 4.13 0.99 4.22
N GLU A 42 3.92 1.22 5.54
CA GLU A 42 3.03 2.26 6.07
C GLU A 42 1.62 2.24 5.44
N TYR A 43 0.93 1.09 5.48
CA TYR A 43 -0.36 0.95 4.81
C TYR A 43 -1.42 0.15 5.59
N VAL A 44 -1.00 -0.70 6.51
CA VAL A 44 -1.88 -1.42 7.44
C VAL A 44 -1.36 -1.19 8.86
N PRO A 45 -2.18 -0.66 9.78
CA PRO A 45 -1.77 -0.42 11.16
C PRO A 45 -1.33 -1.70 11.87
N GLU A 46 -0.23 -1.65 12.64
CA GLU A 46 0.21 -2.78 13.47
C GLU A 46 -0.89 -3.22 14.45
N SER A 47 -1.62 -2.25 14.99
CA SER A 47 -2.75 -2.49 15.90
C SER A 47 -3.88 -3.34 15.29
N VAL A 48 -4.04 -3.33 13.97
CA VAL A 48 -5.03 -4.14 13.25
C VAL A 48 -4.58 -5.60 13.20
N PHE A 49 -3.30 -5.85 12.96
CA PHE A 49 -2.75 -7.20 13.01
C PHE A 49 -2.84 -7.79 14.42
N ASP A 50 -2.47 -7.02 15.45
CA ASP A 50 -2.55 -7.44 16.86
C ASP A 50 -3.98 -7.78 17.26
N ALA A 51 -4.96 -6.95 16.86
CA ALA A 51 -6.37 -7.17 17.16
C ALA A 51 -6.90 -8.44 16.47
N PHE A 52 -6.50 -8.68 15.22
CA PHE A 52 -6.83 -9.93 14.52
C PHE A 52 -6.26 -11.16 15.22
N GLU A 53 -4.99 -11.11 15.63
CA GLU A 53 -4.36 -12.21 16.39
C GLU A 53 -5.07 -12.46 17.72
N GLU A 54 -5.45 -11.40 18.46
CA GLU A 54 -6.17 -11.51 19.73
C GLU A 54 -7.57 -12.15 19.55
N GLU A 55 -8.28 -11.75 18.50
CA GLU A 55 -9.63 -12.23 18.24
C GLU A 55 -9.65 -13.67 17.72
N THR A 56 -8.77 -14.00 16.78
CA THR A 56 -8.83 -15.27 16.05
C THR A 56 -7.88 -16.34 16.57
N GLY A 57 -6.81 -15.95 17.26
CA GLY A 57 -5.70 -16.83 17.62
C GLY A 57 -4.84 -17.24 16.42
N ILE A 58 -5.02 -16.64 15.24
CA ILE A 58 -4.21 -16.85 14.05
C ILE A 58 -3.05 -15.86 14.09
N LYS A 59 -1.81 -16.35 14.01
CA LYS A 59 -0.63 -15.51 14.00
C LYS A 59 -0.45 -14.82 12.64
N VAL A 60 -0.16 -13.52 12.62
CA VAL A 60 0.15 -12.76 11.40
C VAL A 60 1.65 -12.55 11.26
N ASN A 61 2.25 -13.03 10.18
CA ASN A 61 3.63 -12.74 9.83
C ASN A 61 3.63 -11.70 8.71
N VAL A 62 4.06 -10.47 9.03
CA VAL A 62 4.03 -9.35 8.09
C VAL A 62 5.38 -9.18 7.41
N SER A 63 5.37 -8.97 6.11
CA SER A 63 6.48 -8.48 5.29
C SER A 63 6.01 -7.28 4.48
N THR A 64 6.91 -6.35 4.14
CA THR A 64 6.55 -5.14 3.42
C THR A 64 7.34 -4.94 2.13
N TYR A 65 6.78 -4.15 1.21
CA TYR A 65 7.39 -3.71 -0.03
C TYR A 65 7.01 -2.26 -0.34
N SER A 66 7.73 -1.63 -1.27
CA SER A 66 7.54 -0.23 -1.65
C SER A 66 7.16 -0.04 -3.14
N SER A 67 7.14 -1.14 -3.93
CA SER A 67 6.64 -1.11 -5.31
C SER A 67 6.01 -2.45 -5.71
N ASN A 68 5.05 -2.41 -6.63
CA ASN A 68 4.43 -3.62 -7.20
C ASN A 68 5.46 -4.53 -7.89
N GLU A 69 6.45 -3.94 -8.56
CA GLU A 69 7.52 -4.66 -9.27
C GLU A 69 8.43 -5.42 -8.29
N ASP A 70 8.79 -4.80 -7.17
CA ASP A 70 9.57 -5.44 -6.11
C ASP A 70 8.77 -6.57 -5.47
N MET A 71 7.50 -6.36 -5.18
CA MET A 71 6.58 -7.38 -4.68
C MET A 71 6.54 -8.58 -5.65
N LEU A 72 6.27 -8.34 -6.93
CA LEU A 72 6.18 -9.39 -7.95
C LEU A 72 7.51 -10.15 -8.10
N SER A 73 8.63 -9.42 -8.14
CA SER A 73 9.97 -10.01 -8.22
C SER A 73 10.25 -10.91 -7.01
N LYS A 74 9.87 -10.44 -5.81
CA LYS A 74 10.05 -11.19 -4.56
C LYS A 74 9.20 -12.45 -4.53
N VAL A 75 7.90 -12.34 -4.87
CA VAL A 75 6.99 -13.49 -4.94
C VAL A 75 7.50 -14.56 -5.91
N LYS A 76 8.02 -14.14 -7.09
CA LYS A 76 8.57 -15.07 -8.08
C LYS A 76 9.89 -15.71 -7.66
N SER A 77 10.67 -15.06 -6.81
CA SER A 77 11.99 -15.57 -6.38
C SER A 77 11.91 -16.49 -5.17
N GLU A 78 10.84 -16.39 -4.38
CA GLU A 78 10.65 -17.22 -3.19
C GLU A 78 9.97 -18.55 -3.52
N SER A 79 9.99 -19.45 -2.54
CA SER A 79 9.28 -20.74 -2.65
C SER A 79 7.78 -20.51 -2.57
N GLU A 80 7.02 -21.28 -3.35
CA GLU A 80 5.56 -21.32 -3.27
C GLU A 80 5.06 -21.53 -1.83
N GLY A 81 4.09 -20.72 -1.39
CA GLY A 81 3.57 -20.70 -0.02
C GLY A 81 4.51 -20.06 1.01
N THR A 82 5.44 -19.20 0.60
CA THR A 82 6.19 -18.31 1.50
C THR A 82 5.29 -17.16 1.97
N TYR A 83 4.50 -16.62 1.08
CA TYR A 83 3.46 -15.62 1.35
C TYR A 83 2.09 -16.22 1.03
N ASP A 84 1.08 -15.84 1.80
CA ASP A 84 -0.31 -16.26 1.59
C ASP A 84 -1.11 -15.14 0.94
N ILE A 85 -0.96 -13.92 1.42
CA ILE A 85 -1.69 -12.73 0.99
C ILE A 85 -0.73 -11.70 0.41
N VAL A 86 -1.16 -11.04 -0.67
CA VAL A 86 -0.54 -9.85 -1.24
C VAL A 86 -1.59 -8.74 -1.39
N LEU A 87 -1.13 -7.49 -1.55
CA LEU A 87 -1.99 -6.31 -1.66
C LEU A 87 -1.60 -5.48 -2.90
N PRO A 88 -1.73 -6.04 -4.12
CA PRO A 88 -1.34 -5.37 -5.35
C PRO A 88 -2.34 -4.31 -5.81
N SER A 89 -1.84 -3.36 -6.59
CA SER A 89 -2.68 -2.40 -7.30
C SER A 89 -3.31 -3.03 -8.54
N ASP A 90 -4.30 -2.37 -9.08
CA ASP A 90 -5.14 -2.75 -10.22
C ASP A 90 -4.40 -3.39 -11.41
N TYR A 91 -3.40 -2.68 -12.01
CA TYR A 91 -2.64 -3.21 -13.16
C TYR A 91 -1.81 -4.45 -12.82
N MET A 92 -1.32 -4.53 -11.59
CA MET A 92 -0.54 -5.67 -11.14
C MET A 92 -1.42 -6.91 -10.94
N ILE A 93 -2.68 -6.71 -10.52
CA ILE A 93 -3.68 -7.79 -10.42
C ILE A 93 -3.92 -8.40 -11.79
N GLU A 94 -4.15 -7.58 -12.82
CA GLU A 94 -4.34 -8.05 -14.19
C GLU A 94 -3.16 -8.91 -14.64
N LEU A 95 -1.92 -8.45 -14.40
CA LEU A 95 -0.70 -9.19 -14.71
C LEU A 95 -0.61 -10.51 -13.93
N MET A 96 -0.91 -10.51 -12.63
CA MET A 96 -0.84 -11.70 -11.78
C MET A 96 -1.90 -12.74 -12.16
N ILE A 97 -3.12 -12.32 -12.51
CA ILE A 97 -4.18 -13.19 -13.05
C ILE A 97 -3.72 -13.83 -14.37
N ALA A 98 -3.20 -13.02 -15.30
CA ALA A 98 -2.71 -13.51 -16.59
C ALA A 98 -1.56 -14.53 -16.47
N GLN A 99 -0.81 -14.48 -15.36
CA GLN A 99 0.28 -15.41 -15.05
C GLN A 99 -0.13 -16.57 -14.14
N ASP A 100 -1.43 -16.75 -13.84
CA ASP A 100 -1.96 -17.80 -12.97
C ASP A 100 -1.31 -17.80 -11.57
N MET A 101 -1.10 -16.63 -10.97
CA MET A 101 -0.42 -16.45 -9.69
C MET A 101 -1.37 -16.29 -8.48
N LEU A 102 -2.67 -16.13 -8.73
CA LEU A 102 -3.67 -15.89 -7.68
C LEU A 102 -4.62 -17.09 -7.53
N GLU A 103 -5.08 -17.32 -6.30
CA GLU A 103 -6.17 -18.25 -5.99
C GLU A 103 -7.53 -17.56 -6.13
N GLU A 104 -8.54 -18.30 -6.58
CA GLU A 104 -9.92 -17.84 -6.55
C GLU A 104 -10.41 -17.70 -5.10
N LEU A 105 -11.13 -16.60 -4.80
CA LEU A 105 -11.67 -16.35 -3.49
C LEU A 105 -13.01 -17.07 -3.28
N ASP A 106 -13.18 -17.72 -2.11
CA ASP A 106 -14.46 -18.23 -1.68
C ASP A 106 -15.37 -17.10 -1.19
N LYS A 107 -16.23 -16.60 -2.07
CA LYS A 107 -17.15 -15.49 -1.76
C LYS A 107 -18.17 -15.82 -0.67
N GLU A 108 -18.48 -17.09 -0.44
CA GLU A 108 -19.38 -17.49 0.63
C GLU A 108 -18.72 -17.30 2.00
N ALA A 109 -17.39 -17.40 2.07
CA ALA A 109 -16.61 -17.11 3.27
C ALA A 109 -16.44 -15.60 3.55
N LEU A 110 -16.57 -14.74 2.53
CA LEU A 110 -16.46 -13.28 2.66
C LEU A 110 -17.80 -12.65 3.09
N THR A 111 -18.23 -12.93 4.30
CA THR A 111 -19.53 -12.47 4.83
C THR A 111 -19.62 -10.94 4.95
N ASN A 112 -18.49 -10.25 5.05
CA ASN A 112 -18.37 -8.80 5.14
C ASN A 112 -18.21 -8.09 3.77
N LEU A 113 -18.19 -8.83 2.66
CA LEU A 113 -18.06 -8.25 1.31
C LEU A 113 -19.17 -7.24 1.00
N SER A 114 -20.37 -7.44 1.55
CA SER A 114 -21.51 -6.51 1.40
C SER A 114 -21.27 -5.10 1.97
N ASN A 115 -20.23 -4.92 2.80
CA ASN A 115 -19.82 -3.62 3.33
C ASN A 115 -19.09 -2.77 2.27
N ILE A 116 -18.56 -3.39 1.23
CA ILE A 116 -17.91 -2.67 0.13
C ILE A 116 -18.97 -1.97 -0.72
N ASN A 117 -18.66 -0.75 -1.14
CA ASN A 117 -19.52 0.02 -2.04
C ASN A 117 -19.48 -0.61 -3.44
N ASP A 118 -20.66 -0.80 -4.02
CA ASP A 118 -20.85 -1.49 -5.30
C ASP A 118 -20.05 -0.85 -6.46
N VAL A 119 -19.72 0.45 -6.35
CA VAL A 119 -18.93 1.17 -7.38
C VAL A 119 -17.48 0.70 -7.47
N TYR A 120 -16.96 0.02 -6.45
CA TYR A 120 -15.61 -0.55 -6.42
C TYR A 120 -15.59 -2.06 -6.66
N LEU A 121 -16.76 -2.67 -6.87
CA LEU A 121 -16.88 -4.10 -7.21
C LEU A 121 -16.99 -4.29 -8.73
N ASP A 122 -16.67 -5.51 -9.18
CA ASP A 122 -16.69 -5.90 -10.61
C ASP A 122 -15.77 -5.03 -11.50
N PRO A 123 -14.49 -4.77 -11.06
CA PRO A 123 -13.57 -3.96 -11.83
C PRO A 123 -13.12 -4.67 -13.11
N SER A 124 -12.68 -3.90 -14.12
CA SER A 124 -12.25 -4.44 -15.42
C SER A 124 -11.05 -5.39 -15.32
N TYR A 125 -10.16 -5.18 -14.33
CA TYR A 125 -8.98 -6.02 -14.11
C TYR A 125 -9.28 -7.35 -13.39
N ASP A 126 -10.43 -7.48 -12.72
CA ASP A 126 -10.93 -8.73 -12.11
C ASP A 126 -12.46 -8.81 -12.18
N PRO A 127 -13.03 -9.08 -13.37
CA PRO A 127 -14.47 -9.12 -13.54
C PRO A 127 -15.15 -10.11 -12.60
N GLY A 128 -16.10 -9.58 -11.83
CA GLY A 128 -16.83 -10.33 -10.81
C GLY A 128 -16.04 -10.52 -9.52
N ASN A 129 -14.89 -9.88 -9.29
CA ASN A 129 -14.05 -10.04 -8.08
C ASN A 129 -13.75 -11.52 -7.78
N VAL A 130 -13.28 -12.25 -8.78
CA VAL A 130 -12.97 -13.68 -8.64
C VAL A 130 -11.76 -13.90 -7.75
N TYR A 131 -10.76 -13.03 -7.87
CA TYR A 131 -9.43 -13.17 -7.23
C TYR A 131 -9.17 -12.13 -6.16
N THR A 132 -9.91 -11.00 -6.16
CA THR A 132 -9.54 -9.83 -5.35
C THR A 132 -10.72 -9.20 -4.63
N VAL A 133 -10.38 -8.46 -3.55
CA VAL A 133 -11.31 -7.62 -2.81
C VAL A 133 -10.68 -6.24 -2.60
N PRO A 134 -11.39 -5.13 -2.94
CA PRO A 134 -10.89 -3.77 -2.72
C PRO A 134 -10.54 -3.50 -1.26
N TYR A 135 -9.40 -2.85 -1.02
CA TYR A 135 -8.92 -2.48 0.29
C TYR A 135 -8.90 -0.98 0.52
N GLN A 136 -8.06 -0.27 -0.19
CA GLN A 136 -7.94 1.18 -0.20
C GLN A 136 -7.57 1.65 -1.60
N GLY A 137 -7.91 2.89 -1.90
CA GLY A 137 -7.56 3.52 -3.15
C GLY A 137 -7.23 4.99 -2.97
N GLY A 138 -7.07 5.70 -4.04
CA GLY A 138 -6.78 7.11 -3.99
C GLY A 138 -6.33 7.67 -5.31
N VAL A 139 -5.70 8.82 -5.22
CA VAL A 139 -5.13 9.50 -6.37
C VAL A 139 -3.74 10.04 -6.05
N ALA A 140 -2.89 10.19 -7.06
CA ALA A 140 -1.73 11.06 -6.97
C ALA A 140 -2.18 12.48 -7.35
N ALA A 141 -1.98 13.42 -6.43
CA ALA A 141 -2.40 14.80 -6.58
C ALA A 141 -1.25 15.76 -6.26
N ILE A 142 -1.50 17.04 -6.37
CA ILE A 142 -0.52 18.06 -6.05
C ILE A 142 -0.76 18.52 -4.61
N ALA A 143 0.27 18.46 -3.77
CA ALA A 143 0.33 19.16 -2.50
C ALA A 143 1.03 20.49 -2.68
N VAL A 144 0.48 21.57 -2.15
CA VAL A 144 1.12 22.88 -2.23
C VAL A 144 1.13 23.57 -0.87
N ASN A 145 2.27 24.08 -0.46
CA ASN A 145 2.38 24.94 0.71
C ASN A 145 2.14 26.39 0.27
N THR A 146 0.92 26.87 0.51
CA THR A 146 0.44 28.20 0.06
C THR A 146 1.14 29.37 0.75
N SER A 147 1.85 29.12 1.86
CA SER A 147 2.70 30.15 2.51
C SER A 147 4.07 30.33 1.84
N LYS A 148 4.45 29.39 0.96
CA LYS A 148 5.75 29.39 0.26
C LYS A 148 5.62 29.56 -1.25
N VAL A 149 4.48 29.20 -1.82
CA VAL A 149 4.21 29.25 -3.26
C VAL A 149 3.08 30.25 -3.50
N ASP A 150 3.42 31.41 -4.05
CA ASP A 150 2.46 32.48 -4.32
C ASP A 150 1.62 32.23 -5.60
N LYS A 151 2.08 31.30 -6.47
CA LYS A 151 1.41 30.93 -7.72
C LYS A 151 0.30 29.94 -7.46
N GLU A 152 -0.88 30.14 -8.02
CA GLU A 152 -1.93 29.13 -8.09
C GLU A 152 -1.49 28.01 -9.02
N LEU A 153 -1.54 26.77 -8.50
CA LEU A 153 -1.26 25.55 -9.27
C LEU A 153 -2.60 24.87 -9.56
N THR A 154 -2.84 24.46 -10.80
CA THR A 154 -4.09 23.81 -11.23
C THR A 154 -3.85 22.58 -12.12
N SER A 155 -2.60 22.39 -12.54
CA SER A 155 -2.23 21.43 -13.57
C SER A 155 -0.92 20.74 -13.22
N TYR A 156 -0.74 19.52 -13.66
CA TYR A 156 0.57 18.87 -13.63
C TYR A 156 1.62 19.65 -14.44
N ASP A 157 1.20 20.42 -15.48
CA ASP A 157 2.12 21.27 -16.23
C ASP A 157 2.79 22.34 -15.37
N ASP A 158 2.11 22.83 -14.33
CA ASP A 158 2.66 23.81 -13.41
C ASP A 158 3.89 23.31 -12.64
N LEU A 159 4.04 21.98 -12.46
CA LEU A 159 5.18 21.40 -11.76
C LEU A 159 6.51 21.55 -12.54
N PHE A 160 6.43 21.85 -13.84
CA PHE A 160 7.58 22.05 -14.71
C PHE A 160 8.08 23.51 -14.70
N ASP A 161 7.44 24.40 -13.93
CA ASP A 161 7.84 25.80 -13.81
C ASP A 161 9.27 25.90 -13.20
N PRO A 162 10.23 26.55 -13.87
CA PRO A 162 11.59 26.69 -13.34
C PRO A 162 11.69 27.41 -11.99
N ASP A 163 10.68 28.19 -11.61
CA ASP A 163 10.63 28.86 -10.31
C ASP A 163 10.47 27.86 -9.14
N LEU A 164 10.11 26.61 -9.43
CA LEU A 164 10.01 25.50 -8.47
C LEU A 164 11.32 24.69 -8.32
N ALA A 165 12.45 25.20 -8.82
CA ALA A 165 13.72 24.49 -8.79
C ALA A 165 14.11 24.03 -7.36
N GLY A 166 14.31 22.71 -7.19
CA GLY A 166 14.67 22.07 -5.91
C GLY A 166 13.58 22.15 -4.84
N GLN A 167 12.31 22.28 -5.22
CA GLN A 167 11.19 22.42 -4.28
C GLN A 167 10.19 21.27 -4.30
N LEU A 168 10.35 20.31 -5.22
CA LEU A 168 9.39 19.22 -5.39
C LEU A 168 9.81 17.96 -4.65
N VAL A 169 8.87 17.35 -3.92
CA VAL A 169 8.87 15.91 -3.65
C VAL A 169 7.94 15.22 -4.65
N VAL A 170 8.45 14.20 -5.32
CA VAL A 170 7.67 13.38 -6.25
C VAL A 170 7.73 11.92 -5.83
N LEU A 171 6.70 11.16 -6.21
CA LEU A 171 6.68 9.72 -5.95
C LEU A 171 7.90 9.02 -6.56
N ASP A 172 8.49 8.08 -5.83
CA ASP A 172 9.50 7.15 -6.37
C ASP A 172 8.79 6.01 -7.13
N ASP A 173 7.95 6.40 -8.07
CA ASP A 173 7.13 5.54 -8.92
C ASP A 173 7.18 6.03 -10.37
N TYR A 174 7.85 5.25 -11.22
CA TYR A 174 8.05 5.61 -12.62
C TYR A 174 6.75 5.73 -13.41
N ARG A 175 5.73 4.88 -13.10
CA ARG A 175 4.43 4.92 -13.77
C ARG A 175 3.68 6.20 -13.43
N ALA A 176 3.69 6.60 -12.14
CA ALA A 176 3.07 7.83 -11.68
C ALA A 176 3.73 9.07 -12.30
N VAL A 177 5.05 9.18 -12.25
CA VAL A 177 5.76 10.39 -12.69
C VAL A 177 5.77 10.55 -14.22
N ILE A 178 5.99 9.47 -14.97
CA ILE A 178 5.91 9.48 -16.43
C ILE A 178 4.45 9.73 -16.87
N GLY A 179 3.48 9.05 -16.22
CA GLY A 179 2.07 9.23 -16.50
C GLY A 179 1.57 10.66 -16.23
N MET A 180 1.98 11.27 -15.11
CA MET A 180 1.73 12.69 -14.83
C MET A 180 2.29 13.58 -15.95
N THR A 181 3.52 13.30 -16.41
CA THR A 181 4.13 14.06 -17.50
C THR A 181 3.32 13.90 -18.79
N ALA A 182 2.89 12.70 -19.13
CA ALA A 182 2.02 12.44 -20.29
C ALA A 182 0.70 13.20 -20.20
N ARG A 183 0.02 13.13 -19.03
CA ARG A 183 -1.22 13.87 -18.77
C ARG A 183 -1.05 15.39 -18.98
N SER A 184 0.02 15.98 -18.48
CA SER A 184 0.33 17.41 -18.65
C SER A 184 0.52 17.81 -20.11
N MET A 185 0.69 16.86 -21.02
CA MET A 185 0.76 17.05 -22.47
C MET A 185 -0.52 16.66 -23.20
N GLY A 186 -1.54 16.19 -22.47
CA GLY A 186 -2.82 15.74 -23.02
C GLY A 186 -2.81 14.31 -23.58
N TYR A 187 -1.79 13.51 -23.23
CA TYR A 187 -1.70 12.08 -23.58
C TYR A 187 -2.25 11.21 -22.46
N SER A 188 -2.47 9.92 -22.75
CA SER A 188 -2.81 8.90 -21.75
C SER A 188 -1.63 8.65 -20.80
N MET A 189 -1.93 8.26 -19.55
CA MET A 189 -0.92 7.71 -18.62
C MET A 189 -0.34 6.40 -19.11
N ASN A 190 -1.04 5.74 -20.02
CA ASN A 190 -0.72 4.43 -20.58
C ASN A 190 -0.23 4.53 -22.03
N GLU A 191 0.41 5.65 -22.38
CA GLU A 191 0.91 5.90 -23.73
C GLU A 191 1.94 4.84 -24.15
N THR A 192 1.82 4.35 -25.39
CA THR A 192 2.66 3.28 -25.93
C THR A 192 3.36 3.62 -27.26
N ASP A 193 2.96 4.74 -27.92
CA ASP A 193 3.61 5.14 -29.17
C ASP A 193 5.03 5.64 -28.89
N PRO A 194 6.09 4.99 -29.44
CA PRO A 194 7.47 5.37 -29.16
C PRO A 194 7.81 6.81 -29.58
N ALA A 195 7.12 7.38 -30.56
CA ALA A 195 7.37 8.75 -30.98
C ALA A 195 6.80 9.75 -29.94
N VAL A 196 5.62 9.46 -29.40
CA VAL A 196 5.01 10.24 -28.31
C VAL A 196 5.81 10.07 -27.02
N LEU A 197 6.27 8.85 -26.71
CA LEU A 197 7.11 8.60 -25.53
C LEU A 197 8.43 9.38 -25.59
N SER A 198 9.00 9.59 -26.79
CA SER A 198 10.18 10.45 -26.94
C SER A 198 9.88 11.91 -26.62
N GLU A 199 8.70 12.41 -26.97
CA GLU A 199 8.27 13.78 -26.62
C GLU A 199 8.02 13.92 -25.11
N ILE A 200 7.41 12.89 -24.49
CA ILE A 200 7.21 12.83 -23.04
C ILE A 200 8.56 12.79 -22.31
N GLU A 201 9.55 12.02 -22.79
CA GLU A 201 10.91 12.00 -22.23
C GLU A 201 11.56 13.38 -22.24
N GLU A 202 11.48 14.09 -23.38
CA GLU A 202 12.04 15.44 -23.48
C GLU A 202 11.45 16.38 -22.41
N LYS A 203 10.14 16.34 -22.20
CA LYS A 203 9.47 17.14 -21.16
C LYS A 203 9.83 16.64 -19.76
N LEU A 204 9.78 15.33 -19.51
CA LEU A 204 10.11 14.73 -18.23
C LEU A 204 11.47 15.16 -17.70
N LEU A 205 12.48 15.19 -18.58
CA LEU A 205 13.84 15.61 -18.19
C LEU A 205 13.94 17.06 -17.77
N THR A 206 12.98 17.93 -18.15
CA THR A 206 12.94 19.30 -17.64
C THR A 206 12.50 19.38 -16.18
N LEU A 207 11.74 18.39 -15.69
CA LEU A 207 11.31 18.30 -14.29
C LEU A 207 12.48 18.08 -13.33
N LYS A 208 13.56 17.47 -13.79
CA LYS A 208 14.72 17.06 -12.99
C LYS A 208 15.26 18.14 -12.07
N ASN A 209 15.34 19.40 -12.55
CA ASN A 209 15.86 20.51 -11.76
C ASN A 209 14.90 20.93 -10.63
N ASN A 210 13.62 20.63 -10.75
CA ASN A 210 12.62 20.97 -9.75
C ASN A 210 12.53 19.93 -8.62
N ILE A 211 12.93 18.69 -8.90
CA ILE A 211 12.86 17.58 -7.93
C ILE A 211 13.97 17.75 -6.89
N ALA A 212 13.57 17.80 -5.62
CA ALA A 212 14.46 17.73 -4.47
C ALA A 212 14.55 16.30 -3.94
N LEU A 213 13.43 15.53 -4.01
CA LEU A 213 13.32 14.21 -3.39
C LEU A 213 12.37 13.31 -4.19
N PHE A 214 12.72 12.02 -4.27
CA PHE A 214 11.83 10.94 -4.67
C PHE A 214 11.46 10.14 -3.43
N ASP A 215 10.17 10.01 -3.12
CA ASP A 215 9.67 9.27 -1.96
C ASP A 215 8.24 8.80 -2.23
N SER A 216 7.97 7.49 -2.11
CA SER A 216 6.62 6.92 -2.20
C SER A 216 6.09 6.43 -0.85
N ASP A 217 6.98 6.21 0.13
CA ASP A 217 6.60 5.63 1.42
C ASP A 217 6.05 6.68 2.40
N SER A 218 6.75 7.82 2.52
CA SER A 218 6.37 8.88 3.48
C SER A 218 6.66 10.29 2.96
N PRO A 219 6.17 10.64 1.74
CA PRO A 219 6.47 11.95 1.12
C PRO A 219 5.91 13.14 1.92
N LYS A 220 4.90 12.93 2.77
CA LYS A 220 4.39 13.92 3.75
C LYS A 220 5.49 14.55 4.59
N SER A 221 6.53 13.78 4.93
CA SER A 221 7.61 14.25 5.80
C SER A 221 8.34 15.46 5.24
N ALA A 222 8.60 15.47 3.92
CA ALA A 222 9.25 16.61 3.24
C ALA A 222 8.33 17.84 3.16
N MET A 223 7.02 17.63 3.04
CA MET A 223 6.04 18.70 3.04
C MET A 223 5.87 19.32 4.43
N ILE A 224 5.74 18.49 5.47
CA ILE A 224 5.56 18.91 6.88
C ILE A 224 6.80 19.66 7.38
N SER A 225 8.02 19.12 7.13
CA SER A 225 9.28 19.78 7.51
C SER A 225 9.50 21.08 6.74
N GLY A 226 8.88 21.20 5.57
CA GLY A 226 9.06 22.32 4.66
C GLY A 226 10.37 22.27 3.86
N ASP A 227 10.98 21.10 3.74
CA ASP A 227 12.09 20.83 2.84
C ASP A 227 11.64 20.90 1.38
N CYS A 228 10.37 20.52 1.13
CA CYS A 228 9.69 20.75 -0.13
C CYS A 228 8.48 21.69 0.07
N SER A 229 8.18 22.50 -0.93
CA SER A 229 7.01 23.39 -0.94
C SER A 229 5.89 22.91 -1.84
N VAL A 230 6.18 21.98 -2.74
CA VAL A 230 5.24 21.33 -3.64
C VAL A 230 5.50 19.82 -3.65
N GLY A 231 4.45 19.03 -3.76
CA GLY A 231 4.54 17.57 -3.89
C GLY A 231 3.62 17.04 -4.99
N MET A 232 4.06 16.06 -5.75
CA MET A 232 3.19 15.19 -6.53
C MET A 232 3.19 13.84 -5.79
N ILE A 233 2.21 13.67 -4.90
CA ILE A 233 2.18 12.62 -3.89
C ILE A 233 0.77 12.03 -3.71
N TRP A 234 0.67 10.95 -2.96
CA TRP A 234 -0.61 10.29 -2.67
C TRP A 234 -1.56 11.20 -1.87
N SER A 235 -2.84 11.18 -2.19
CA SER A 235 -3.86 12.03 -1.57
C SER A 235 -3.94 11.86 -0.05
N ALA A 236 -3.76 10.65 0.48
CA ALA A 236 -3.71 10.41 1.92
C ALA A 236 -2.48 11.07 2.58
N GLU A 237 -1.33 11.03 1.93
CA GLU A 237 -0.12 11.71 2.41
C GLU A 237 -0.30 13.24 2.42
N ILE A 238 -1.07 13.76 1.46
CA ILE A 238 -1.49 15.17 1.48
C ILE A 238 -2.41 15.44 2.66
N ALA A 239 -3.40 14.57 2.91
CA ALA A 239 -4.32 14.72 4.04
C ALA A 239 -3.58 14.77 5.38
N LEU A 240 -2.62 13.87 5.59
CA LEU A 240 -1.76 13.85 6.78
C LEU A 240 -0.88 15.10 6.87
N SER A 241 -0.38 15.61 5.74
CA SER A 241 0.38 16.85 5.70
C SER A 241 -0.48 18.06 6.10
N MET A 242 -1.74 18.11 5.66
CA MET A 242 -2.70 19.18 6.00
C MET A 242 -3.07 19.19 7.49
N GLU A 243 -3.10 18.02 8.13
CA GLU A 243 -3.36 17.91 9.58
C GLU A 243 -2.24 18.53 10.42
N GLU A 244 -0.99 18.37 9.98
CA GLU A 244 0.20 18.89 10.68
C GLU A 244 0.53 20.33 10.28
N ASN A 245 0.22 20.73 9.05
CA ASN A 245 0.50 22.06 8.53
C ASN A 245 -0.70 22.61 7.72
N PRO A 246 -1.50 23.52 8.30
CA PRO A 246 -2.71 24.06 7.66
C PRO A 246 -2.43 24.96 6.42
N ASP A 247 -1.17 25.31 6.15
CA ASP A 247 -0.79 26.03 4.94
C ASP A 247 -0.63 25.08 3.72
N ILE A 248 -0.75 23.76 3.95
CA ILE A 248 -0.71 22.78 2.86
C ILE A 248 -2.12 22.53 2.36
N GLU A 249 -2.29 22.58 1.05
CA GLU A 249 -3.55 22.31 0.37
C GLU A 249 -3.38 21.21 -0.68
N VAL A 250 -4.47 20.47 -0.93
CA VAL A 250 -4.56 19.53 -2.06
C VAL A 250 -5.07 20.25 -3.29
N VAL A 251 -4.40 20.00 -4.42
CA VAL A 251 -4.82 20.46 -5.75
C VAL A 251 -4.99 19.26 -6.67
N TYR A 252 -6.17 19.12 -7.22
CA TYR A 252 -6.45 18.11 -8.23
C TYR A 252 -6.16 18.70 -9.61
N PRO A 253 -5.30 18.05 -10.42
CA PRO A 253 -4.92 18.55 -11.72
C PRO A 253 -6.11 18.55 -12.69
N GLU A 254 -6.24 19.60 -13.50
CA GLU A 254 -7.33 19.75 -14.47
C GLU A 254 -7.34 18.63 -15.52
N GLU A 255 -6.20 18.02 -15.80
CA GLU A 255 -6.05 16.88 -16.72
C GLU A 255 -6.64 15.59 -16.17
N GLY A 256 -6.98 15.55 -14.89
CA GLY A 256 -7.36 14.36 -14.15
C GLY A 256 -6.15 13.62 -13.56
N PRO A 257 -6.26 13.15 -12.30
CA PRO A 257 -5.16 12.52 -11.60
C PRO A 257 -4.91 11.06 -12.02
N TYR A 258 -3.77 10.52 -11.63
CA TYR A 258 -3.58 9.09 -11.52
C TYR A 258 -4.49 8.55 -10.43
N VAL A 259 -5.33 7.58 -10.75
CA VAL A 259 -6.24 6.88 -9.82
C VAL A 259 -5.74 5.47 -9.61
N PHE A 260 -5.81 4.96 -8.38
CA PHE A 260 -5.44 3.58 -8.06
C PHE A 260 -6.43 2.94 -7.09
N MET A 261 -6.47 1.60 -7.10
CA MET A 261 -7.17 0.77 -6.12
C MET A 261 -6.30 -0.44 -5.79
N ASP A 262 -5.94 -0.56 -4.52
CA ASP A 262 -5.22 -1.72 -4.01
C ASP A 262 -6.20 -2.75 -3.48
N ASN A 263 -5.87 -4.02 -3.69
CA ASN A 263 -6.79 -5.11 -3.43
C ASN A 263 -6.11 -6.25 -2.68
N TRP A 264 -6.81 -6.84 -1.73
CA TRP A 264 -6.43 -8.11 -1.13
C TRP A 264 -6.52 -9.24 -2.13
N ALA A 265 -5.48 -10.03 -2.25
CA ALA A 265 -5.43 -11.23 -3.09
C ALA A 265 -4.68 -12.35 -2.38
N ILE A 266 -5.07 -13.61 -2.65
CA ILE A 266 -4.38 -14.80 -2.12
C ILE A 266 -3.48 -15.37 -3.21
N LEU A 267 -2.23 -15.60 -2.88
CA LEU A 267 -1.26 -16.20 -3.79
C LEU A 267 -1.56 -17.68 -4.03
N LYS A 268 -1.38 -18.10 -5.28
CA LYS A 268 -1.49 -19.49 -5.67
C LYS A 268 -0.50 -20.35 -4.88
N GLY A 269 -0.98 -21.50 -4.39
CA GLY A 269 -0.17 -22.39 -3.55
C GLY A 269 -0.02 -21.93 -2.10
N SER A 270 -0.83 -20.97 -1.63
CA SER A 270 -0.94 -20.64 -0.20
C SER A 270 -1.19 -21.89 0.62
N LYS A 271 -0.44 -22.03 1.71
CA LYS A 271 -0.62 -23.16 2.66
C LYS A 271 -1.63 -22.86 3.74
N ASN A 272 -2.04 -21.61 3.85
CA ASN A 272 -2.91 -21.07 4.88
C ASN A 272 -4.16 -20.40 4.31
N TYR A 273 -4.71 -20.95 3.20
CA TYR A 273 -5.81 -20.35 2.46
C TYR A 273 -7.01 -19.96 3.35
N ASP A 274 -7.46 -20.88 4.24
CA ASP A 274 -8.60 -20.61 5.13
C ASP A 274 -8.30 -19.47 6.12
N ASN A 275 -7.06 -19.38 6.63
CA ASN A 275 -6.63 -18.29 7.49
C ASN A 275 -6.52 -16.97 6.71
N ALA A 276 -6.07 -17.03 5.46
CA ALA A 276 -6.02 -15.88 4.56
C ALA A 276 -7.43 -15.34 4.26
N MET A 277 -8.39 -16.22 3.99
CA MET A 277 -9.80 -15.84 3.82
C MET A 277 -10.38 -15.20 5.08
N THR A 278 -10.05 -15.74 6.26
CA THR A 278 -10.47 -15.20 7.56
C THR A 278 -9.89 -13.79 7.75
N PHE A 279 -8.61 -13.60 7.43
CA PHE A 279 -7.96 -12.29 7.51
C PHE A 279 -8.60 -11.28 6.55
N ILE A 280 -8.80 -11.64 5.29
CA ILE A 280 -9.45 -10.76 4.31
C ILE A 280 -10.86 -10.37 4.79
N ASN A 281 -11.66 -11.34 5.26
CA ASN A 281 -13.00 -11.05 5.76
C ASN A 281 -12.98 -10.11 6.98
N TYR A 282 -12.00 -10.24 7.88
CA TYR A 282 -11.77 -9.34 9.01
C TYR A 282 -11.44 -7.92 8.55
N MET A 283 -10.59 -7.78 7.51
CA MET A 283 -10.25 -6.47 6.94
C MET A 283 -11.46 -5.74 6.32
N LEU A 284 -12.54 -6.48 5.99
CA LEU A 284 -13.80 -5.92 5.49
C LEU A 284 -14.77 -5.51 6.60
N GLU A 285 -14.44 -5.70 7.86
CA GLU A 285 -15.25 -5.22 8.98
C GLU A 285 -15.23 -3.69 9.05
N PRO A 286 -16.37 -3.03 9.27
CA PRO A 286 -16.41 -1.57 9.34
C PRO A 286 -15.47 -0.99 10.41
N ASP A 287 -15.44 -1.58 11.60
CA ASP A 287 -14.60 -1.11 12.71
C ASP A 287 -13.10 -1.27 12.40
N THR A 288 -12.73 -2.31 11.65
CA THR A 288 -11.35 -2.51 11.16
C THR A 288 -11.00 -1.47 10.11
N ALA A 289 -11.87 -1.25 9.13
CA ALA A 289 -11.65 -0.25 8.08
C ALA A 289 -11.57 1.18 8.64
N VAL A 290 -12.35 1.51 9.71
CA VAL A 290 -12.23 2.78 10.43
C VAL A 290 -10.83 2.93 11.04
N LYS A 291 -10.33 1.91 11.77
CA LYS A 291 -8.99 1.95 12.38
C LYS A 291 -7.89 2.13 11.33
N VAL A 292 -8.03 1.48 10.18
CA VAL A 292 -7.10 1.67 9.06
C VAL A 292 -7.12 3.11 8.58
N SER A 293 -8.31 3.68 8.34
CA SER A 293 -8.46 5.05 7.83
C SER A 293 -8.07 6.14 8.84
N GLU A 294 -8.05 5.83 10.14
CA GLU A 294 -7.56 6.73 11.18
C GLU A 294 -6.04 6.94 11.11
N GLU A 295 -5.28 5.93 10.70
CA GLU A 295 -3.82 5.98 10.59
C GLU A 295 -3.37 6.24 9.15
N PHE A 296 -4.02 5.57 8.18
CA PHE A 296 -3.75 5.68 6.75
C PHE A 296 -5.02 6.13 6.01
N PRO A 297 -5.30 7.44 5.92
CA PRO A 297 -6.59 7.96 5.49
C PRO A 297 -6.73 8.00 3.95
N TYR A 298 -6.52 6.87 3.31
CA TYR A 298 -6.79 6.69 1.90
C TYR A 298 -8.28 6.59 1.62
N LEU A 299 -8.67 6.65 0.35
CA LEU A 299 -10.05 6.41 -0.07
C LEU A 299 -10.51 5.03 0.39
N CYS A 300 -11.54 5.01 1.24
CA CYS A 300 -12.09 3.81 1.85
C CYS A 300 -13.25 3.25 1.01
N PRO A 301 -13.13 2.05 0.43
CA PRO A 301 -14.23 1.44 -0.32
C PRO A 301 -15.33 0.86 0.58
N ASN A 302 -15.12 0.77 1.91
CA ASN A 302 -16.09 0.24 2.86
C ASN A 302 -17.14 1.30 3.22
N LYS A 303 -18.34 1.20 2.61
CA LYS A 303 -19.43 2.17 2.80
C LYS A 303 -19.91 2.29 4.25
N ALA A 304 -19.89 1.17 5.01
CA ALA A 304 -20.29 1.18 6.40
C ALA A 304 -19.26 1.86 7.30
N ALA A 305 -17.96 1.72 6.99
CA ALA A 305 -16.90 2.46 7.66
C ALA A 305 -16.98 3.97 7.35
N VAL A 306 -17.23 4.35 6.10
CA VAL A 306 -17.42 5.76 5.70
C VAL A 306 -18.58 6.40 6.47
N GLU A 307 -19.69 5.69 6.65
CA GLU A 307 -20.80 6.16 7.47
C GLU A 307 -20.40 6.37 8.94
N GLN A 308 -19.57 5.49 9.50
CA GLN A 308 -19.08 5.60 10.88
C GLN A 308 -18.11 6.77 11.07
N MET A 309 -17.19 7.00 10.11
CA MET A 309 -16.23 8.10 10.13
C MET A 309 -16.91 9.48 10.00
N GLY A 310 -18.11 9.52 9.44
CA GLY A 310 -18.94 10.73 9.36
C GLY A 310 -18.36 11.84 8.48
N THR A 311 -18.70 13.10 8.82
CA THR A 311 -18.35 14.27 8.00
C THR A 311 -16.87 14.59 8.01
N ASP A 312 -16.13 14.29 9.06
CA ASP A 312 -14.70 14.57 9.17
C ASP A 312 -13.88 13.81 8.11
N TYR A 313 -14.38 12.66 7.69
CA TYR A 313 -13.81 11.91 6.57
C TYR A 313 -14.45 12.32 5.24
N SER A 314 -15.79 12.28 5.15
CA SER A 314 -16.52 12.41 3.88
C SER A 314 -16.41 13.81 3.24
N GLU A 315 -16.19 14.87 4.04
CA GLU A 315 -16.01 16.25 3.57
C GLU A 315 -14.52 16.62 3.37
N ASN A 316 -13.58 15.79 3.86
CA ASN A 316 -12.16 15.99 3.60
C ASN A 316 -11.81 15.50 2.19
N ILE A 317 -11.63 16.43 1.27
CA ILE A 317 -11.41 16.10 -0.13
C ILE A 317 -10.08 15.34 -0.37
N ALA A 318 -9.08 15.47 0.49
CA ALA A 318 -7.82 14.73 0.35
C ALA A 318 -7.96 13.26 0.79
N LYS A 319 -8.79 12.97 1.82
CA LYS A 319 -9.09 11.60 2.28
C LYS A 319 -10.11 10.91 1.37
N ASN A 320 -11.11 11.67 0.92
CA ASN A 320 -12.21 11.21 0.09
C ASN A 320 -12.33 12.08 -1.16
N PRO A 321 -11.50 11.85 -2.17
CA PRO A 321 -11.53 12.62 -3.41
C PRO A 321 -12.93 12.66 -4.02
N PRO A 322 -13.41 13.83 -4.49
CA PRO A 322 -14.71 13.95 -5.14
C PRO A 322 -14.90 12.96 -6.30
N ALA A 323 -16.12 12.46 -6.46
CA ALA A 323 -16.41 11.47 -7.50
C ALA A 323 -16.05 11.96 -8.92
N GLU A 324 -16.21 13.26 -9.18
CA GLU A 324 -15.81 13.89 -10.44
C GLU A 324 -14.30 13.90 -10.66
N VAL A 325 -13.50 13.99 -9.59
CA VAL A 325 -12.04 13.88 -9.65
C VAL A 325 -11.62 12.47 -10.03
N ILE A 326 -12.21 11.46 -9.36
CA ILE A 326 -11.98 10.04 -9.70
C ILE A 326 -12.39 9.76 -11.15
N ALA A 327 -13.55 10.26 -11.58
CA ALA A 327 -14.08 10.06 -12.93
C ALA A 327 -13.27 10.75 -14.03
N SER A 328 -12.55 11.84 -13.72
CA SER A 328 -11.65 12.52 -14.66
C SER A 328 -10.25 11.92 -14.70
N GLY A 329 -9.92 11.10 -13.71
CA GLY A 329 -8.62 10.46 -13.59
C GLY A 329 -8.47 9.25 -14.50
N GLU A 330 -7.27 8.69 -14.48
CA GLU A 330 -6.92 7.52 -15.28
C GLU A 330 -6.21 6.49 -14.40
N TYR A 331 -6.58 5.22 -14.57
CA TYR A 331 -5.89 4.10 -13.97
C TYR A 331 -4.66 3.71 -14.80
N VAL A 332 -3.62 3.25 -14.14
CA VAL A 332 -2.48 2.62 -14.81
C VAL A 332 -2.92 1.24 -15.30
N GLU A 333 -2.56 0.91 -16.53
CA GLU A 333 -2.84 -0.38 -17.15
C GLU A 333 -1.55 -1.23 -17.28
N ASN A 334 -1.72 -2.53 -17.47
CA ASN A 334 -0.59 -3.39 -17.78
C ASN A 334 -0.08 -3.06 -19.21
N LEU A 335 1.22 -2.76 -19.34
CA LEU A 335 1.87 -2.46 -20.62
C LEU A 335 2.69 -3.65 -21.11
N ASP A 336 2.93 -3.71 -22.43
CA ASP A 336 3.82 -4.69 -23.00
C ASP A 336 5.29 -4.45 -22.59
N ASN A 337 6.13 -5.49 -22.70
CA ASN A 337 7.51 -5.45 -22.25
C ASN A 337 8.37 -4.40 -22.99
N ASP A 338 8.11 -4.16 -24.27
CA ASP A 338 8.88 -3.21 -25.07
C ASP A 338 8.60 -1.78 -24.59
N THR A 339 7.35 -1.48 -24.30
CA THR A 339 6.93 -0.20 -23.70
C THR A 339 7.51 -0.03 -22.28
N LEU A 340 7.44 -1.07 -21.44
CA LEU A 340 8.02 -1.03 -20.09
C LEU A 340 9.53 -0.80 -20.11
N GLU A 341 10.26 -1.33 -21.11
CA GLU A 341 11.70 -1.07 -21.28
C GLU A 341 11.95 0.43 -21.55
N ILE A 342 11.15 1.06 -22.41
CA ILE A 342 11.24 2.50 -22.69
C ILE A 342 10.97 3.31 -21.40
N TYR A 343 9.90 3.00 -20.65
CA TYR A 343 9.60 3.68 -19.39
C TYR A 343 10.75 3.55 -18.37
N ASN A 344 11.34 2.38 -18.23
CA ASN A 344 12.50 2.16 -17.35
C ASN A 344 13.74 2.96 -17.78
N GLU A 345 13.98 3.10 -19.09
CA GLU A 345 15.06 3.95 -19.61
C GLU A 345 14.81 5.43 -19.32
N MET A 346 13.58 5.91 -19.52
CA MET A 346 13.18 7.30 -19.20
C MET A 346 13.37 7.59 -17.71
N TRP A 347 12.95 6.65 -16.84
CA TRP A 347 13.10 6.75 -15.40
C TRP A 347 14.56 6.81 -14.95
N THR A 348 15.39 5.94 -15.52
CA THR A 348 16.83 5.93 -15.26
C THR A 348 17.47 7.27 -15.62
N LYS A 349 17.17 7.83 -16.78
CA LYS A 349 17.68 9.15 -17.22
C LYS A 349 17.22 10.31 -16.31
N LEU A 350 15.98 10.22 -15.78
CA LEU A 350 15.49 11.23 -14.83
C LEU A 350 16.28 11.20 -13.52
N LYS A 351 16.62 10.00 -13.04
CA LYS A 351 17.31 9.82 -11.74
C LYS A 351 18.84 9.99 -11.81
N GLU A 352 19.48 9.94 -12.99
CA GLU A 352 20.93 10.23 -13.19
C GLU A 352 21.28 11.71 -12.95
#